data_bd5e3e434d78158604ee702fab734808
#
_entry.id   bd5e3e434d78158604ee702fab734808
#
_cell.length_a   1.000
_cell.length_b   1.000
_cell.length_c   1.000
_cell.angle_alpha   90.00
_cell.angle_beta   90.00
_cell.angle_gamma   90.00
#
_symmetry.space_group_name_H-M   'P 1'
#
loop_
_entity.id
_entity.type
_entity.pdbx_description
1 polymer ?
#
loop_
_entity_poly.entity_id
_entity_poly.type
_entity_poly.pdbx_seq_one_letter_code
_entity_poly.pdbx_strand_id
1 'polypeptide(L)'
;MTRNVYVIEDNEKNMKLFRAILKLIPNVEIFEETRGDLGLELIKTGNPDLVILDIQLPEMSGIDICTELRNIEKFREIPIIAVTSFAMKGDKDRILSAGFNEYISKPIKVNEFRELVNTYLK
;
A
#
# COMPACT_ATOMS: atom_id res chain seq x y z
N MET A 1 1.56 21.11 -3.68
CA MET A 1 1.42 20.29 -2.48
C MET A 1 2.04 18.91 -2.68
N THR A 2 2.85 18.49 -1.73
CA THR A 2 3.46 17.17 -1.78
C THR A 2 2.48 16.12 -1.26
N ARG A 3 2.40 15.00 -1.99
CA ARG A 3 1.61 13.84 -1.57
C ARG A 3 2.54 12.78 -1.01
N ASN A 4 2.24 12.28 0.17
CA ASN A 4 3.06 11.28 0.84
C ASN A 4 2.53 9.89 0.56
N VAL A 5 3.34 9.07 -0.11
CA VAL A 5 2.98 7.69 -0.45
C VAL A 5 3.87 6.74 0.34
N TYR A 6 3.26 5.89 1.13
CA TYR A 6 3.97 4.90 1.95
C TYR A 6 3.87 3.54 1.27
N VAL A 7 5.00 2.91 1.06
CA VAL A 7 5.08 1.60 0.39
C VAL A 7 5.73 0.59 1.34
N ILE A 8 4.99 -0.44 1.69
CA ILE A 8 5.49 -1.51 2.56
C ILE A 8 5.54 -2.78 1.71
N GLU A 9 6.74 -3.20 1.36
CA GLU A 9 6.98 -4.30 0.42
C GLU A 9 8.33 -4.94 0.74
N ASP A 10 8.37 -6.25 0.97
CA ASP A 10 9.60 -6.95 1.32
C ASP A 10 10.43 -7.39 0.11
N ASN A 11 9.84 -7.49 -1.06
CA ASN A 11 10.55 -7.88 -2.27
C ASN A 11 11.22 -6.67 -2.91
N GLU A 12 12.55 -6.70 -2.99
CA GLU A 12 13.31 -5.56 -3.50
C GLU A 12 12.99 -5.22 -4.96
N LYS A 13 12.73 -6.22 -5.80
CA LYS A 13 12.39 -5.98 -7.20
C LYS A 13 11.07 -5.23 -7.31
N ASN A 14 10.08 -5.62 -6.52
CA ASN A 14 8.80 -4.94 -6.50
C ASN A 14 8.93 -3.54 -5.94
N MET A 15 9.74 -3.37 -4.88
CA MET A 15 9.97 -2.05 -4.31
C MET A 15 10.61 -1.11 -5.33
N LYS A 16 11.59 -1.58 -6.09
CA LYS A 16 12.21 -0.79 -7.15
C LYS A 16 11.20 -0.39 -8.22
N LEU A 17 10.32 -1.31 -8.58
CA LEU A 17 9.29 -1.04 -9.59
C LEU A 17 8.31 0.02 -9.08
N PHE A 18 7.82 -0.11 -7.86
CA PHE A 18 6.93 0.88 -7.27
C PHE A 18 7.59 2.26 -7.23
N ARG A 19 8.84 2.30 -6.78
CA ARG A 19 9.60 3.56 -6.71
C ARG A 19 9.73 4.22 -8.08
N ALA A 20 10.06 3.42 -9.10
CA ALA A 20 10.22 3.94 -10.45
C ALA A 20 8.91 4.53 -11.00
N ILE A 21 7.80 3.84 -10.76
CA ILE A 21 6.49 4.31 -11.24
C ILE A 21 6.07 5.57 -10.47
N LEU A 22 6.22 5.58 -9.17
CA LEU A 22 5.82 6.72 -8.33
C LEU A 22 6.64 7.98 -8.63
N LYS A 23 7.90 7.81 -9.01
CA LYS A 23 8.74 8.95 -9.40
C LYS A 23 8.27 9.64 -10.68
N LEU A 24 7.45 8.97 -11.48
CA LEU A 24 6.87 9.57 -12.68
C LEU A 24 5.69 10.49 -12.35
N ILE A 25 5.18 10.42 -11.14
CA ILE A 25 4.05 11.24 -10.71
C ILE A 25 4.59 12.47 -10.00
N PRO A 26 4.24 13.67 -10.44
CA PRO A 26 4.78 14.90 -9.83
C PRO A 26 4.29 15.09 -8.41
N ASN A 27 5.14 15.70 -7.59
CA ASN A 27 4.83 16.07 -6.21
C ASN A 27 4.51 14.88 -5.29
N VAL A 28 5.19 13.75 -5.51
CA VAL A 28 5.07 12.57 -4.66
C VAL A 28 6.36 12.40 -3.85
N GLU A 29 6.21 12.24 -2.54
CA GLU A 29 7.30 11.84 -1.66
C GLU A 29 7.05 10.39 -1.25
N ILE A 30 8.08 9.55 -1.35
CA ILE A 30 7.96 8.11 -1.13
C ILE A 30 8.62 7.72 0.19
N PHE A 31 7.87 6.98 1.02
CA PHE A 31 8.38 6.42 2.27
C PHE A 31 8.32 4.90 2.15
N GLU A 32 9.43 4.23 2.40
CA GLU A 32 9.56 2.79 2.15
C GLU A 32 9.93 2.02 3.41
N GLU A 33 9.37 0.82 3.54
CA GLU A 33 9.74 -0.13 4.59
C GLU A 33 9.57 -1.55 4.07
N THR A 34 10.38 -2.47 4.54
CA THR A 34 10.35 -3.87 4.08
C THR A 34 9.75 -4.83 5.09
N ARG A 35 9.58 -4.43 6.34
CA ARG A 35 8.98 -5.26 7.39
C ARG A 35 7.61 -4.72 7.79
N GLY A 36 6.69 -5.65 8.04
CA GLY A 36 5.33 -5.26 8.39
C GLY A 36 5.23 -4.48 9.70
N ASP A 37 5.92 -4.92 10.74
CA ASP A 37 5.89 -4.26 12.05
C ASP A 37 6.48 -2.85 11.99
N LEU A 38 7.62 -2.69 11.30
CA LEU A 38 8.26 -1.38 11.12
C LEU A 38 7.45 -0.50 10.18
N GLY A 39 6.81 -1.11 9.18
CA GLY A 39 5.94 -0.38 8.25
C GLY A 39 4.74 0.23 8.98
N LEU A 40 4.13 -0.53 9.87
CA LEU A 40 3.03 -0.04 10.68
C LEU A 40 3.46 1.18 11.52
N GLU A 41 4.60 1.09 12.19
CA GLU A 41 5.12 2.20 12.98
C GLU A 41 5.42 3.42 12.12
N LEU A 42 6.01 3.21 10.94
CA LEU A 42 6.30 4.29 10.00
C LEU A 42 5.03 5.03 9.61
N ILE A 43 3.97 4.30 9.29
CA ILE A 43 2.69 4.88 8.92
C ILE A 43 2.06 5.62 10.11
N LYS A 44 2.06 5.01 11.29
CA LYS A 44 1.46 5.58 12.49
C LYS A 44 2.06 6.94 12.88
N THR A 45 3.35 7.10 12.66
CA THR A 45 4.06 8.34 12.99
C THR A 45 4.11 9.33 11.84
N GLY A 46 3.55 9.00 10.69
CA GLY A 46 3.57 9.83 9.50
C GLY A 46 2.20 10.38 9.12
N ASN A 47 2.15 11.00 7.96
CA ASN A 47 0.93 11.58 7.42
C ASN A 47 0.72 11.09 5.99
N PRO A 48 0.27 9.84 5.80
CA PRO A 48 0.11 9.28 4.46
C PRO A 48 -1.09 9.86 3.72
N ASP A 49 -0.90 10.08 2.44
CA ASP A 49 -1.99 10.38 1.51
C ASP A 49 -2.44 9.10 0.81
N LEU A 50 -1.54 8.12 0.74
CA LEU A 50 -1.80 6.81 0.14
C LEU A 50 -0.86 5.79 0.75
N VAL A 51 -1.36 4.60 1.03
CA VAL A 51 -0.54 3.48 1.50
C VAL A 51 -0.65 2.34 0.50
N ILE A 52 0.49 1.82 0.08
CA ILE A 52 0.60 0.63 -0.77
C ILE A 52 1.21 -0.46 0.09
N LEU A 53 0.50 -1.54 0.28
CA LEU A 53 0.78 -2.50 1.33
C LEU A 53 0.72 -3.92 0.80
N ASP A 54 1.87 -4.60 0.80
CA ASP A 54 1.91 -6.02 0.47
C ASP A 54 1.21 -6.79 1.58
N ILE A 55 0.43 -7.78 1.21
CA ILE A 55 -0.26 -8.62 2.18
C ILE A 55 0.71 -9.59 2.84
N GLN A 56 1.69 -10.08 2.08
CA GLN A 56 2.64 -11.08 2.57
C GLN A 56 3.95 -10.42 3.01
N LEU A 57 3.97 -9.94 4.24
CA LEU A 57 5.15 -9.27 4.80
C LEU A 57 5.71 -10.08 5.96
N PRO A 58 7.05 -10.00 6.18
CA PRO A 58 7.63 -10.58 7.39
C PRO A 58 7.16 -9.83 8.63
N GLU A 59 7.07 -10.52 9.74
CA GLU A 59 6.76 -10.03 11.08
C GLU A 59 5.29 -9.65 11.31
N MET A 60 4.59 -9.14 10.31
CA MET A 60 3.19 -8.76 10.44
C MET A 60 2.55 -8.68 9.05
N SER A 61 1.44 -9.35 8.83
CA SER A 61 0.80 -9.36 7.52
C SER A 61 0.18 -8.00 7.18
N GLY A 62 0.05 -7.74 5.87
CA GLY A 62 -0.61 -6.51 5.42
C GLY A 62 -2.07 -6.41 5.87
N ILE A 63 -2.76 -7.55 5.98
CA ILE A 63 -4.14 -7.56 6.46
C ILE A 63 -4.21 -7.08 7.91
N ASP A 64 -3.30 -7.56 8.76
CA ASP A 64 -3.25 -7.14 10.15
C ASP A 64 -2.92 -5.66 10.28
N ILE A 65 -1.99 -5.17 9.45
CA ILE A 65 -1.63 -3.75 9.43
C ILE A 65 -2.86 -2.90 9.05
N CYS A 66 -3.55 -3.27 7.99
CA CYS A 66 -4.72 -2.53 7.53
C CYS A 66 -5.81 -2.51 8.60
N THR A 67 -6.08 -3.66 9.20
CA THR A 67 -7.09 -3.77 10.26
C THR A 67 -6.75 -2.83 11.43
N GLU A 68 -5.49 -2.83 11.84
CA GLU A 68 -5.06 -1.98 12.93
C GLU A 68 -5.16 -0.49 12.59
N LEU A 69 -4.75 -0.11 11.37
CA LEU A 69 -4.86 1.28 10.92
C LEU A 69 -6.31 1.75 10.88
N ARG A 70 -7.23 0.90 10.43
CA ARG A 70 -8.65 1.28 10.35
C ARG A 70 -9.29 1.49 11.73
N ASN A 71 -8.68 0.98 12.78
CA ASN A 71 -9.14 1.23 14.15
C ASN A 71 -8.60 2.53 14.74
N ILE A 72 -7.70 3.21 14.02
CA ILE A 72 -7.15 4.50 14.42
C ILE A 72 -7.87 5.58 13.63
N GLU A 73 -8.49 6.53 14.30
CA GLU A 73 -9.31 7.56 13.65
C GLU A 73 -8.56 8.30 12.54
N LYS A 74 -7.31 8.65 12.76
CA LYS A 74 -6.45 9.35 11.80
C LYS A 74 -6.37 8.64 10.44
N PHE A 75 -6.42 7.31 10.44
CA PHE A 75 -6.22 6.50 9.23
C PHE A 75 -7.48 5.83 8.71
N ARG A 76 -8.63 6.19 9.26
CA ARG A 76 -9.88 5.52 8.92
C ARG A 76 -10.29 5.72 7.47
N GLU A 77 -9.92 6.85 6.88
CA GLU A 77 -10.33 7.21 5.52
C GLU A 77 -9.20 7.31 4.51
N ILE A 78 -7.96 7.06 4.90
CA ILE A 78 -6.85 7.12 3.93
C ILE A 78 -6.97 5.96 2.94
N PRO A 79 -6.64 6.17 1.66
CA PRO A 79 -6.64 5.06 0.71
C PRO A 79 -5.50 4.09 1.02
N ILE A 80 -5.84 2.80 1.07
CA ILE A 80 -4.88 1.72 1.26
C ILE A 80 -5.09 0.71 0.13
N ILE A 81 -4.03 0.50 -0.65
CA ILE A 81 -4.04 -0.44 -1.78
C ILE A 81 -3.28 -1.69 -1.38
N ALA A 82 -3.92 -2.84 -1.48
CA ALA A 82 -3.26 -4.13 -1.23
C ALA A 82 -2.51 -4.60 -2.46
N VAL A 83 -1.35 -5.21 -2.24
CA VAL A 83 -0.58 -5.88 -3.30
C VAL A 83 -0.48 -7.35 -2.90
N THR A 84 -0.84 -8.25 -3.78
CA THR A 84 -0.90 -9.67 -3.42
C THR A 84 -0.55 -10.58 -4.59
N SER A 85 0.11 -11.70 -4.29
CA SER A 85 0.33 -12.78 -5.24
C SER A 85 -0.88 -13.71 -5.32
N PHE A 86 -1.82 -13.58 -4.37
CA PHE A 86 -2.99 -14.44 -4.27
C PHE A 86 -4.26 -13.64 -4.53
N ALA A 87 -4.64 -13.55 -5.80
CA ALA A 87 -5.85 -12.83 -6.20
C ALA A 87 -6.95 -13.80 -6.58
N MET A 88 -7.18 -14.81 -5.74
CA MET A 88 -8.28 -15.74 -5.94
C MET A 88 -9.57 -15.11 -5.42
N LYS A 89 -10.71 -15.59 -5.92
CA LYS A 89 -12.01 -15.00 -5.64
C LYS A 89 -12.31 -14.78 -4.14
N GLY A 90 -11.96 -15.75 -3.31
CA GLY A 90 -12.17 -15.64 -1.87
C GLY A 90 -11.23 -14.65 -1.19
N ASP A 91 -10.06 -14.43 -1.77
CA ASP A 91 -9.07 -13.50 -1.22
C ASP A 91 -9.48 -12.05 -1.44
N LYS A 92 -10.13 -11.75 -2.57
CA LYS A 92 -10.62 -10.41 -2.84
C LYS A 92 -11.59 -9.95 -1.74
N ASP A 93 -12.54 -10.79 -1.39
CA ASP A 93 -13.53 -10.45 -0.36
C ASP A 93 -12.85 -10.24 1.00
N ARG A 94 -11.90 -11.10 1.33
CA ARG A 94 -11.14 -10.99 2.57
C ARG A 94 -10.34 -9.70 2.63
N ILE A 95 -9.69 -9.33 1.54
CA ILE A 95 -8.89 -8.12 1.43
C ILE A 95 -9.77 -6.89 1.60
N LEU A 96 -10.86 -6.80 0.87
CA LEU A 96 -11.75 -5.65 0.96
C LEU A 96 -12.43 -5.57 2.33
N SER A 97 -12.76 -6.71 2.93
CA SER A 97 -13.35 -6.76 4.27
C SER A 97 -12.39 -6.28 5.35
N ALA A 98 -11.08 -6.39 5.13
CA ALA A 98 -10.08 -5.90 6.07
C ALA A 98 -9.94 -4.38 6.07
N GLY A 99 -10.53 -3.70 5.07
CA GLY A 99 -10.51 -2.24 5.01
C GLY A 99 -9.68 -1.66 3.87
N PHE A 100 -9.13 -2.50 2.98
CA PHE A 100 -8.44 -2.01 1.80
C PHE A 100 -9.42 -1.38 0.82
N ASN A 101 -9.00 -0.32 0.16
CA ASN A 101 -9.82 0.34 -0.86
C ASN A 101 -9.75 -0.40 -2.19
N GLU A 102 -8.62 -1.04 -2.46
CA GLU A 102 -8.35 -1.66 -3.75
C GLU A 102 -7.29 -2.73 -3.59
N TYR A 103 -7.13 -3.60 -4.58
CA TYR A 103 -6.03 -4.55 -4.59
C TYR A 103 -5.43 -4.67 -5.98
N ILE A 104 -4.16 -5.02 -6.03
CA ILE A 104 -3.41 -5.25 -7.26
C ILE A 104 -2.76 -6.62 -7.15
N SER A 105 -2.91 -7.43 -8.20
CA SER A 105 -2.27 -8.74 -8.28
C SER A 105 -0.84 -8.61 -8.77
N LYS A 106 0.06 -9.41 -8.22
CA LYS A 106 1.41 -9.58 -8.77
C LYS A 106 1.35 -10.59 -9.93
N PRO A 107 2.12 -10.42 -10.98
CA PRO A 107 3.13 -9.38 -11.20
C PRO A 107 2.50 -8.01 -11.48
N ILE A 108 3.21 -6.96 -11.05
CA ILE A 108 2.71 -5.59 -11.15
C ILE A 108 2.71 -5.13 -12.60
N LYS A 109 1.57 -4.63 -13.05
CA LYS A 109 1.44 -4.03 -14.38
C LYS A 109 1.57 -2.52 -14.26
N VAL A 110 2.57 -1.96 -14.92
CA VAL A 110 2.96 -0.55 -14.76
C VAL A 110 1.80 0.41 -14.97
N ASN A 111 1.09 0.26 -16.10
CA ASN A 111 0.00 1.20 -16.44
C ASN A 111 -1.17 1.08 -15.47
N GLU A 112 -1.54 -0.14 -15.10
CA GLU A 112 -2.63 -0.39 -14.17
C GLU A 112 -2.32 0.23 -12.80
N PHE A 113 -1.12 0.02 -12.31
CA PHE A 113 -0.69 0.57 -11.02
C PHE A 113 -0.67 2.10 -11.06
N ARG A 114 -0.09 2.68 -12.10
CA ARG A 114 0.01 4.13 -12.23
C ARG A 114 -1.38 4.79 -12.29
N GLU A 115 -2.30 4.21 -13.04
CA GLU A 115 -3.66 4.74 -13.13
C GLU A 115 -4.37 4.69 -11.78
N LEU A 116 -4.19 3.60 -11.06
CA LEU A 116 -4.81 3.42 -9.75
C LEU A 116 -4.27 4.45 -8.75
N VAL A 117 -2.95 4.64 -8.71
CA VAL A 117 -2.32 5.63 -7.85
C VAL A 117 -2.83 7.03 -8.19
N ASN A 118 -2.89 7.38 -9.47
CA ASN A 118 -3.40 8.68 -9.89
C ASN A 118 -4.84 8.90 -9.45
N THR A 119 -5.66 7.86 -9.50
CA THR A 119 -7.05 7.94 -9.05
C THR A 119 -7.15 8.34 -7.58
N TYR A 120 -6.31 7.76 -6.75
CA TYR A 120 -6.35 7.99 -5.30
C TYR A 120 -5.57 9.22 -4.83
N LEU A 121 -4.71 9.78 -5.67
CA LEU A 121 -3.94 10.99 -5.31
C LEU A 121 -4.56 12.29 -5.84
N LYS A 122 -5.67 12.20 -6.49
CA LYS A 122 -6.36 13.41 -6.99
C LYS A 122 -6.90 14.29 -5.87
#